data_e2b32ef65be2a712e8fa9daafdae1493
#
_entry.id   e2b32ef65be2a712e8fa9daafdae1493
#
_cell.length_a   1.000
_cell.length_b   1.000
_cell.length_c   1.000
_cell.angle_alpha   90.00
_cell.angle_beta   90.00
_cell.angle_gamma   90.00
#
_symmetry.space_group_name_H-M   'P 1'
#
loop_
_entity.id
_entity.type
_entity.pdbx_description
1 polymer ?
#
loop_
_entity_poly.entity_id
_entity_poly.type
_entity_poly.pdbx_seq_one_letter_code
_entity_poly.pdbx_strand_id
1 'polypeptide(L)'
;SDSEEDINKAYNLVNSGSSFFAVAKEYNADGEYEYELKRGEMDAAFEKAAFNLSTGEMSSIVEAAGRYYIIRCTSDNDKAKTEVNKSAILEKRKLEQFNADFEKYEAGIYMEFNNSEWKKLSIQDAYTLGSSFEDTFNAYFGK
;
A
#
# COMPACT_ATOMS: atom_id res chain seq x y z
N SER A 1 18.86 -2.26 -14.63
CA SER A 1 20.10 -1.63 -15.09
C SER A 1 19.84 -0.24 -15.62
N ASP A 2 20.77 0.66 -15.42
CA ASP A 2 20.76 2.01 -16.02
C ASP A 2 21.41 2.01 -17.42
N SER A 3 22.03 0.90 -17.82
CA SER A 3 22.70 0.72 -19.11
C SER A 3 21.88 -0.18 -20.04
N GLU A 4 21.56 0.35 -21.22
CA GLU A 4 20.92 -0.42 -22.30
C GLU A 4 21.82 -1.57 -22.80
N GLU A 5 23.11 -1.34 -22.85
CA GLU A 5 24.08 -2.37 -23.27
C GLU A 5 24.11 -3.55 -22.29
N ASP A 6 24.12 -3.27 -20.98
CA ASP A 6 24.17 -4.31 -19.96
C ASP A 6 22.88 -5.09 -19.88
N ILE A 7 21.71 -4.44 -20.01
CA ILE A 7 20.45 -5.14 -20.02
C ILE A 7 20.31 -6.05 -21.24
N ASN A 8 20.83 -5.63 -22.40
CA ASN A 8 20.86 -6.46 -23.61
C ASN A 8 21.75 -7.69 -23.45
N LYS A 9 22.92 -7.54 -22.79
CA LYS A 9 23.79 -8.69 -22.44
C LYS A 9 23.08 -9.64 -21.49
N ALA A 10 22.47 -9.12 -20.43
CA ALA A 10 21.70 -9.92 -19.49
C ALA A 10 20.56 -10.68 -20.17
N TYR A 11 19.79 -10.02 -21.04
CA TYR A 11 18.70 -10.64 -21.80
C TYR A 11 19.20 -11.79 -22.69
N ASN A 12 20.29 -11.58 -23.40
CA ASN A 12 20.90 -12.61 -24.26
C ASN A 12 21.41 -13.80 -23.44
N LEU A 13 22.02 -13.58 -22.27
CA LEU A 13 22.47 -14.64 -21.37
C LEU A 13 21.29 -15.51 -20.92
N VAL A 14 20.18 -14.88 -20.49
CA VAL A 14 19.00 -15.65 -20.07
C VAL A 14 18.40 -16.43 -21.25
N ASN A 15 18.28 -15.81 -22.43
CA ASN A 15 17.76 -16.49 -23.61
C ASN A 15 18.66 -17.63 -24.11
N SER A 16 19.94 -17.58 -23.84
CA SER A 16 20.89 -18.67 -24.14
C SER A 16 20.88 -19.81 -23.12
N GLY A 17 20.02 -19.74 -22.10
CA GLY A 17 19.82 -20.79 -21.11
C GLY A 17 20.51 -20.55 -19.77
N SER A 18 21.11 -19.38 -19.54
CA SER A 18 21.65 -19.02 -18.24
C SER A 18 20.51 -18.86 -17.23
N SER A 19 20.81 -19.19 -15.97
CA SER A 19 19.85 -18.99 -14.89
C SER A 19 19.47 -17.50 -14.74
N PHE A 20 18.19 -17.17 -14.83
CA PHE A 20 17.70 -15.81 -14.60
C PHE A 20 18.21 -15.24 -13.26
N PHE A 21 18.19 -16.05 -12.24
CA PHE A 21 18.64 -15.71 -10.89
C PHE A 21 20.13 -15.34 -10.83
N ALA A 22 20.98 -16.11 -11.52
CA ALA A 22 22.41 -15.85 -11.58
C ALA A 22 22.68 -14.52 -12.31
N VAL A 23 22.02 -14.32 -13.46
CA VAL A 23 22.13 -13.08 -14.24
C VAL A 23 21.58 -11.88 -13.46
N ALA A 24 20.44 -12.03 -12.79
CA ALA A 24 19.87 -10.97 -11.96
C ALA A 24 20.82 -10.55 -10.84
N LYS A 25 21.47 -11.50 -10.20
CA LYS A 25 22.44 -11.22 -9.13
C LYS A 25 23.70 -10.50 -9.66
N GLU A 26 24.12 -10.78 -10.87
CA GLU A 26 25.30 -10.18 -11.48
C GLU A 26 25.02 -8.77 -12.00
N TYR A 27 23.85 -8.56 -12.62
CA TYR A 27 23.52 -7.32 -13.33
C TYR A 27 22.62 -6.36 -12.53
N ASN A 28 22.14 -6.75 -11.34
CA ASN A 28 21.33 -5.87 -10.49
C ASN A 28 22.22 -5.11 -9.49
N ALA A 29 22.39 -3.83 -9.72
CA ALA A 29 23.24 -2.96 -8.90
C ALA A 29 22.74 -2.81 -7.45
N ASP A 30 21.43 -2.94 -7.22
CA ASP A 30 20.79 -2.71 -5.93
C ASP A 30 20.75 -3.98 -5.05
N GLY A 31 21.17 -5.13 -5.57
CA GLY A 31 21.26 -6.40 -4.83
C GLY A 31 19.91 -7.09 -4.56
N GLU A 32 18.80 -6.41 -4.67
CA GLU A 32 17.45 -6.97 -4.58
C GLU A 32 16.94 -7.32 -5.98
N TYR A 33 16.51 -8.55 -6.18
CA TYR A 33 16.03 -9.05 -7.47
C TYR A 33 14.71 -9.83 -7.38
N GLU A 34 14.13 -9.91 -6.20
CA GLU A 34 12.82 -10.51 -5.98
C GLU A 34 11.93 -9.57 -5.19
N TYR A 35 10.80 -9.21 -5.79
CA TYR A 35 9.87 -8.22 -5.22
C TYR A 35 8.45 -8.74 -5.24
N GLU A 36 7.69 -8.35 -4.22
CA GLU A 36 6.23 -8.40 -4.29
C GLU A 36 5.73 -7.12 -4.93
N LEU A 37 5.00 -7.25 -6.01
CA LEU A 37 4.47 -6.11 -6.74
C LEU A 37 2.98 -5.92 -6.47
N LYS A 38 2.61 -4.72 -6.03
CA LYS A 38 1.22 -4.27 -5.95
C LYS A 38 0.95 -3.18 -6.99
N ARG A 39 -0.30 -3.07 -7.41
CA ARG A 39 -0.69 -2.03 -8.38
C ARG A 39 -0.53 -0.63 -7.78
N GLY A 40 0.09 0.27 -8.53
CA GLY A 40 0.34 1.65 -8.15
C GLY A 40 1.67 1.88 -7.40
N GLU A 41 2.52 0.86 -7.27
CA GLU A 41 3.82 0.97 -6.60
C GLU A 41 4.97 1.31 -7.56
N MET A 42 4.83 0.93 -8.84
CA MET A 42 5.88 1.08 -9.84
C MET A 42 5.39 1.89 -11.05
N ASP A 43 6.33 2.24 -11.93
CA ASP A 43 6.00 2.89 -13.20
C ASP A 43 4.99 2.08 -14.03
N ALA A 44 4.09 2.77 -14.72
CA ALA A 44 3.01 2.16 -15.49
C ALA A 44 3.49 1.17 -16.58
N ALA A 45 4.65 1.44 -17.21
CA ALA A 45 5.21 0.54 -18.21
C ALA A 45 5.73 -0.75 -17.56
N PHE A 46 6.39 -0.64 -16.41
CA PHE A 46 6.83 -1.78 -15.62
C PHE A 46 5.64 -2.61 -15.14
N GLU A 47 4.65 -1.99 -14.52
CA GLU A 47 3.45 -2.69 -14.03
C GLU A 47 2.70 -3.42 -15.14
N LYS A 48 2.50 -2.74 -16.29
CA LYS A 48 1.84 -3.35 -17.43
C LYS A 48 2.57 -4.60 -17.94
N ALA A 49 3.90 -4.55 -18.00
CA ALA A 49 4.69 -5.71 -18.39
C ALA A 49 4.62 -6.83 -17.35
N ALA A 50 4.81 -6.51 -16.06
CA ALA A 50 4.83 -7.48 -14.98
C ALA A 50 3.49 -8.21 -14.78
N PHE A 51 2.37 -7.46 -14.79
CA PHE A 51 1.04 -8.04 -14.59
C PHE A 51 0.48 -8.81 -15.81
N ASN A 52 1.13 -8.73 -16.95
CA ASN A 52 0.77 -9.54 -18.12
C ASN A 52 1.51 -10.89 -18.17
N LEU A 53 2.47 -11.12 -17.27
CA LEU A 53 3.23 -12.38 -17.24
C LEU A 53 2.51 -13.43 -16.39
N SER A 54 2.47 -14.63 -16.91
CA SER A 54 2.10 -15.83 -16.14
C SER A 54 3.29 -16.36 -15.35
N THR A 55 3.01 -17.20 -14.36
CA THR A 55 4.09 -17.85 -13.56
C THR A 55 5.12 -18.55 -14.46
N GLY A 56 6.38 -18.19 -14.30
CA GLY A 56 7.51 -18.70 -15.07
C GLY A 56 7.84 -17.93 -16.33
N GLU A 57 6.97 -17.05 -16.81
CA GLU A 57 7.21 -16.23 -17.99
C GLU A 57 8.19 -15.09 -17.70
N MET A 58 8.86 -14.65 -18.78
CA MET A 58 9.81 -13.54 -18.78
C MET A 58 9.35 -12.48 -19.80
N SER A 59 9.49 -11.21 -19.42
CA SER A 59 9.21 -10.09 -20.31
C SER A 59 10.31 -9.91 -21.37
N SER A 60 10.04 -9.15 -22.41
CA SER A 60 11.08 -8.45 -23.17
C SER A 60 11.75 -7.39 -22.26
N ILE A 61 12.75 -6.70 -22.80
CA ILE A 61 13.33 -5.53 -22.14
C ILE A 61 12.24 -4.45 -22.04
N VAL A 62 12.05 -3.92 -20.84
CA VAL A 62 11.08 -2.87 -20.53
C VAL A 62 11.84 -1.64 -20.07
N GLU A 63 11.55 -0.50 -20.69
CA GLU A 63 12.03 0.80 -20.25
C GLU A 63 10.97 1.44 -19.35
N ALA A 64 11.35 1.79 -18.12
CA ALA A 64 10.48 2.41 -17.16
C ALA A 64 11.28 3.33 -16.22
N ALA A 65 10.78 4.53 -15.96
CA ALA A 65 11.41 5.53 -15.10
C ALA A 65 12.90 5.80 -15.45
N GLY A 66 13.26 5.73 -16.74
CA GLY A 66 14.65 5.97 -17.21
C GLY A 66 15.62 4.82 -16.94
N ARG A 67 15.12 3.64 -16.59
CA ARG A 67 15.91 2.42 -16.38
C ARG A 67 15.37 1.27 -17.24
N TYR A 68 16.21 0.26 -17.45
CA TYR A 68 15.87 -0.94 -18.24
C TYR A 68 15.68 -2.15 -17.33
N TYR A 69 14.63 -2.91 -17.59
CA TYR A 69 14.23 -4.06 -16.79
C TYR A 69 13.98 -5.30 -17.64
N ILE A 70 14.31 -6.45 -17.11
CA ILE A 70 13.82 -7.76 -17.56
C ILE A 70 13.09 -8.35 -16.37
N ILE A 71 11.84 -8.72 -16.54
CA ILE A 71 10.97 -9.17 -15.47
C ILE A 71 10.66 -10.65 -15.67
N ARG A 72 10.74 -11.42 -14.61
CA ARG A 72 10.28 -12.81 -14.60
C ARG A 72 9.24 -12.99 -13.51
N CYS A 73 8.08 -13.50 -13.88
CA CYS A 73 7.05 -13.83 -12.92
C CYS A 73 7.38 -15.14 -12.22
N THR A 74 7.60 -15.11 -10.92
CA THR A 74 7.82 -16.32 -10.09
C THR A 74 6.51 -16.90 -9.61
N SER A 75 5.51 -16.06 -9.35
CA SER A 75 4.15 -16.47 -8.99
C SER A 75 3.16 -15.36 -9.35
N ASP A 76 2.15 -15.68 -10.13
CA ASP A 76 1.05 -14.79 -10.51
C ASP A 76 -0.15 -14.92 -9.57
N ASN A 77 -0.13 -15.89 -8.65
CA ASN A 77 -1.24 -16.17 -7.74
C ASN A 77 -0.76 -16.71 -6.39
N ASP A 78 -0.39 -15.80 -5.49
CA ASP A 78 -0.17 -16.14 -4.09
C ASP A 78 -1.52 -16.16 -3.34
N LYS A 79 -2.10 -17.35 -3.18
CA LYS A 79 -3.40 -17.52 -2.53
C LYS A 79 -3.41 -17.02 -1.08
N ALA A 80 -2.34 -17.26 -0.32
CA ALA A 80 -2.27 -16.85 1.07
C ALA A 80 -2.27 -15.32 1.21
N LYS A 81 -1.44 -14.64 0.41
CA LYS A 81 -1.38 -13.17 0.37
C LYS A 81 -2.64 -12.56 -0.22
N THR A 82 -3.25 -13.21 -1.21
CA THR A 82 -4.53 -12.79 -1.79
C THR A 82 -5.64 -12.75 -0.72
N GLU A 83 -5.74 -13.76 0.14
CA GLU A 83 -6.75 -13.77 1.22
C GLU A 83 -6.47 -12.69 2.29
N VAL A 84 -5.21 -12.45 2.65
CA VAL A 84 -4.84 -11.37 3.57
C VAL A 84 -5.20 -10.01 2.97
N ASN A 85 -4.83 -9.76 1.72
CA ASN A 85 -5.15 -8.51 1.03
C ASN A 85 -6.66 -8.30 0.84
N LYS A 86 -7.39 -9.37 0.54
CA LYS A 86 -8.85 -9.35 0.44
C LYS A 86 -9.51 -8.94 1.76
N SER A 87 -9.03 -9.47 2.88
CA SER A 87 -9.51 -9.09 4.21
C SER A 87 -9.22 -7.62 4.52
N ALA A 88 -8.01 -7.14 4.22
CA ALA A 88 -7.63 -5.74 4.42
C ALA A 88 -8.48 -4.78 3.55
N ILE A 89 -8.72 -5.14 2.29
CA ILE A 89 -9.57 -4.36 1.38
C ILE A 89 -11.02 -4.34 1.90
N LEU A 90 -11.52 -5.47 2.41
CA LEU A 90 -12.87 -5.55 2.96
C LEU A 90 -13.04 -4.62 4.17
N GLU A 91 -12.10 -4.65 5.10
CA GLU A 91 -12.13 -3.77 6.28
C GLU A 91 -12.02 -2.29 5.89
N LYS A 92 -11.17 -1.95 4.95
CA LYS A 92 -11.08 -0.59 4.41
C LYS A 92 -12.41 -0.12 3.82
N ARG A 93 -13.06 -0.96 2.99
CA ARG A 93 -14.36 -0.62 2.39
C ARG A 93 -15.47 -0.48 3.42
N LYS A 94 -15.47 -1.31 4.46
CA LYS A 94 -16.42 -1.18 5.59
C LYS A 94 -16.26 0.16 6.30
N LEU A 95 -15.00 0.57 6.56
CA LEU A 95 -14.71 1.85 7.20
C LEU A 95 -15.11 3.04 6.31
N GLU A 96 -14.82 2.98 5.01
CA GLU A 96 -15.24 3.99 4.05
C GLU A 96 -16.77 4.12 3.99
N GLN A 97 -17.48 3.00 3.96
CA GLN A 97 -18.94 3.01 3.98
C GLN A 97 -19.50 3.55 5.30
N PHE A 98 -18.93 3.13 6.42
CA PHE A 98 -19.31 3.65 7.73
C PHE A 98 -19.13 5.16 7.82
N ASN A 99 -17.99 5.68 7.39
CA ASN A 99 -17.73 7.11 7.41
C ASN A 99 -18.72 7.89 6.53
N ALA A 100 -19.01 7.38 5.33
CA ALA A 100 -19.99 7.99 4.42
C ALA A 100 -21.41 8.00 4.99
N ASP A 101 -21.81 6.95 5.68
CA ASP A 101 -23.12 6.86 6.33
C ASP A 101 -23.16 7.71 7.61
N PHE A 102 -22.06 7.79 8.35
CA PHE A 102 -21.92 8.63 9.53
C PHE A 102 -22.01 10.12 9.16
N GLU A 103 -21.31 10.56 8.11
CA GLU A 103 -21.39 11.94 7.60
C GLU A 103 -22.84 12.33 7.23
N LYS A 104 -23.59 11.43 6.59
CA LYS A 104 -25.01 11.66 6.28
C LYS A 104 -25.86 11.75 7.54
N TYR A 105 -25.60 10.89 8.53
CA TYR A 105 -26.29 10.92 9.81
C TYR A 105 -26.00 12.23 10.55
N GLU A 106 -24.72 12.62 10.64
CA GLU A 106 -24.26 13.84 11.30
C GLU A 106 -24.87 15.10 10.67
N ALA A 107 -24.93 15.15 9.33
CA ALA A 107 -25.58 16.25 8.60
C ALA A 107 -27.09 16.39 8.88
N GLY A 108 -27.73 15.31 9.35
CA GLY A 108 -29.15 15.32 9.75
C GLY A 108 -29.39 15.67 11.23
N ILE A 109 -28.32 15.78 12.03
CA ILE A 109 -28.46 16.11 13.45
C ILE A 109 -28.51 17.61 13.63
N TYR A 110 -29.61 18.10 14.20
CA TYR A 110 -29.68 19.47 14.69
C TYR A 110 -29.09 19.52 16.11
N MET A 111 -28.01 20.25 16.28
CA MET A 111 -27.40 20.48 17.60
C MET A 111 -27.65 21.93 18.02
N GLU A 112 -28.30 22.09 19.16
CA GLU A 112 -28.47 23.38 19.79
C GLU A 112 -27.58 23.47 21.03
N PHE A 113 -26.64 24.41 21.00
CA PHE A 113 -25.77 24.67 22.15
C PHE A 113 -26.45 25.61 23.14
N ASN A 114 -26.68 25.18 24.34
CA ASN A 114 -27.07 26.09 25.41
C ASN A 114 -25.84 26.89 25.87
N ASN A 115 -25.63 28.04 25.22
CA ASN A 115 -24.49 28.90 25.51
C ASN A 115 -24.44 29.40 26.98
N SER A 116 -25.56 29.45 27.68
CA SER A 116 -25.58 29.84 29.09
C SER A 116 -25.03 28.74 30.02
N GLU A 117 -25.28 27.49 29.71
CA GLU A 117 -24.71 26.37 30.44
C GLU A 117 -23.26 26.12 30.02
N TRP A 118 -22.94 26.23 28.72
CA TRP A 118 -21.60 26.06 28.22
C TRP A 118 -20.59 27.02 28.85
N LYS A 119 -20.99 28.28 29.08
CA LYS A 119 -20.12 29.26 29.76
C LYS A 119 -19.85 28.95 31.23
N LYS A 120 -20.62 28.09 31.86
CA LYS A 120 -20.38 27.63 33.25
C LYS A 120 -19.36 26.51 33.33
N LEU A 121 -19.04 25.84 32.22
CA LEU A 121 -18.03 24.81 32.16
C LEU A 121 -16.65 25.46 32.22
N SER A 122 -15.94 25.24 33.33
CA SER A 122 -14.53 25.60 33.46
C SER A 122 -13.67 24.46 32.90
N ILE A 123 -12.97 24.71 31.81
CA ILE A 123 -12.02 23.73 31.22
C ILE A 123 -10.71 23.64 32.04
N GLN A 124 -10.62 24.41 33.13
CA GLN A 124 -9.40 24.52 33.94
C GLN A 124 -8.96 23.18 34.55
N ASP A 125 -9.90 22.30 34.81
CA ASP A 125 -9.63 20.97 35.38
C ASP A 125 -9.14 19.93 34.35
N ALA A 126 -9.49 20.12 33.09
CA ALA A 126 -9.06 19.21 32.01
C ALA A 126 -7.57 19.35 31.65
N TYR A 127 -6.97 20.53 31.89
CA TYR A 127 -5.57 20.81 31.58
C TYR A 127 -4.58 20.24 32.62
N THR A 128 -5.04 19.93 33.80
CA THR A 128 -4.19 19.44 34.92
C THR A 128 -4.03 17.92 34.99
N LEU A 129 -4.87 17.17 34.23
CA LEU A 129 -4.91 15.71 34.42
C LEU A 129 -4.05 14.90 33.45
N GLY A 130 -3.49 15.50 32.39
CA GLY A 130 -2.64 14.76 31.43
C GLY A 130 -3.31 13.51 30.83
N SER A 131 -4.62 13.40 31.00
CA SER A 131 -5.40 12.24 30.59
C SER A 131 -5.86 12.37 29.15
N SER A 132 -5.93 11.24 28.45
CA SER A 132 -6.52 11.17 27.12
C SER A 132 -8.02 11.54 27.19
N PHE A 133 -8.60 11.91 26.05
CA PHE A 133 -10.06 12.13 25.96
C PHE A 133 -10.84 10.92 26.51
N GLU A 134 -10.36 9.73 26.29
CA GLU A 134 -10.97 8.48 26.73
C GLU A 134 -10.97 8.35 28.26
N ASP A 135 -9.87 8.70 28.93
CA ASP A 135 -9.78 8.68 30.39
C ASP A 135 -10.71 9.72 31.01
N THR A 136 -10.78 10.91 30.42
CA THR A 136 -11.69 11.98 30.86
C THR A 136 -13.15 11.57 30.65
N PHE A 137 -13.49 11.02 29.50
CA PHE A 137 -14.83 10.53 29.20
C PHE A 137 -15.26 9.44 30.17
N ASN A 138 -14.40 8.44 30.41
CA ASN A 138 -14.70 7.34 31.33
C ASN A 138 -14.82 7.81 32.79
N ALA A 139 -14.08 8.83 33.20
CA ALA A 139 -14.18 9.38 34.54
C ALA A 139 -15.53 10.08 34.80
N TYR A 140 -16.12 10.73 33.78
CA TYR A 140 -17.37 11.47 33.91
C TYR A 140 -18.63 10.69 33.49
N PHE A 141 -18.51 9.79 32.52
CA PHE A 141 -19.65 9.10 31.90
C PHE A 141 -19.61 7.58 32.00
N GLY A 142 -18.51 7.00 32.46
CA GLY A 142 -18.28 5.55 32.56
C GLY A 142 -18.87 4.91 33.83
N LYS A 143 -20.02 5.38 34.30
CA LYS A 143 -20.76 4.78 35.45
C LYS A 143 -21.76 3.78 34.99
#